data_9a2948c2f6ba15917a8a337d1d2d2f8b
#
_entry.id   9a2948c2f6ba15917a8a337d1d2d2f8b
#
_cell.length_a   1.000
_cell.length_b   1.000
_cell.length_c   1.000
_cell.angle_alpha   90.00
_cell.angle_beta   90.00
_cell.angle_gamma   90.00
#
_symmetry.space_group_name_H-M   'P 1'
#
loop_
_entity.id
_entity.type
_entity.pdbx_description
1 polymer ?
#
loop_
_entity_poly.entity_id
_entity_poly.type
_entity_poly.pdbx_seq_one_letter_code
_entity_poly.pdbx_strand_id
1 'polypeptide(L)'
;MLADIKRWLLETATVFRDEMSAVFHDVGIIIFFFALPLAYPIVYSLIYNTEVTRKMPVAVVDNSRTAASREFVRHADATEAMEICGYAKDMQEAKEWMNEKKCFAIIEIPYDYASALGRGSQPQVQFYVDMSLLLRYRTFLTSMTELQMATDADIRNRAMSDLGMPTTGADTPIGTVGYALGDTQQGFASFVIPGIVVLILQQSMLLGIMFLGGTRQEARRRLRGYTPPVLTAATPQAEQADMERGDIVIDAIDRGTSEGYGPKAAPGNPRTNPGRFPFFAPLTCDGASLSAQVIGRMLCYVFLYLPACLYVLNVVLDMFAYPHHAGMLDGVLCMLPMLIATAFLGQALNYFARERESALILIVFTSVAFLFMSGLTWPRYAMPEVLYCIGSLVPATWGLESFVHLTSNGAPFTLISRGWTAMWLLSALYFFCALITVRLQTRPRELKI
;
A
#
# COMPACT_ATOMS: atom_id res chain seq x y z
N MET A 1 10.88 -40.45 -16.03
CA MET A 1 11.04 -38.99 -16.26
C MET A 1 9.78 -38.34 -16.85
N LEU A 2 9.32 -38.70 -18.09
CA LEU A 2 8.09 -38.09 -18.66
C LEU A 2 6.83 -38.40 -17.85
N ALA A 3 6.68 -39.62 -17.32
CA ALA A 3 5.56 -40.03 -16.47
C ALA A 3 5.59 -39.27 -15.12
N ASP A 4 6.75 -39.06 -14.55
CA ASP A 4 6.92 -38.34 -13.29
C ASP A 4 6.61 -36.85 -13.45
N ILE A 5 7.03 -36.24 -14.57
CA ILE A 5 6.69 -34.86 -14.90
C ILE A 5 5.17 -34.70 -15.09
N LYS A 6 4.55 -35.62 -15.85
CA LYS A 6 3.10 -35.62 -16.05
C LYS A 6 2.33 -35.75 -14.74
N ARG A 7 2.78 -36.63 -13.84
CA ARG A 7 2.22 -36.81 -12.50
C ARG A 7 2.37 -35.51 -11.69
N TRP A 8 3.55 -34.91 -11.67
CA TRP A 8 3.81 -33.68 -10.96
C TRP A 8 2.96 -32.51 -11.47
N LEU A 9 2.78 -32.39 -12.80
CA LEU A 9 1.88 -31.38 -13.40
C LEU A 9 0.43 -31.59 -12.99
N LEU A 10 -0.04 -32.84 -12.95
CA LEU A 10 -1.39 -33.17 -12.50
C LEU A 10 -1.59 -32.85 -11.00
N GLU A 11 -0.60 -33.17 -10.17
CA GLU A 11 -0.61 -32.81 -8.74
C GLU A 11 -0.66 -31.29 -8.57
N THR A 12 0.15 -30.53 -9.32
CA THR A 12 0.16 -29.06 -9.30
C THR A 12 -1.19 -28.48 -9.73
N ALA A 13 -1.80 -29.01 -10.79
CA ALA A 13 -3.11 -28.57 -11.27
C ALA A 13 -4.24 -28.89 -10.27
N THR A 14 -4.17 -30.04 -9.59
CA THR A 14 -5.14 -30.37 -8.54
C THR A 14 -5.02 -29.43 -7.34
N VAL A 15 -3.79 -29.16 -6.89
CA VAL A 15 -3.53 -28.18 -5.82
C VAL A 15 -4.03 -26.79 -6.20
N PHE A 16 -3.75 -26.33 -7.41
CA PHE A 16 -4.24 -25.05 -7.94
C PHE A 16 -5.78 -24.96 -7.86
N ARG A 17 -6.49 -25.99 -8.35
CA ARG A 17 -7.96 -26.02 -8.35
C ARG A 17 -8.53 -26.02 -6.93
N ASP A 18 -7.95 -26.82 -6.04
CA ASP A 18 -8.41 -26.96 -4.66
C ASP A 18 -8.15 -25.65 -3.87
N GLU A 19 -7.04 -24.96 -4.15
CA GLU A 19 -6.72 -23.66 -3.61
C GLU A 19 -7.70 -22.57 -4.10
N MET A 20 -8.00 -22.58 -5.39
CA MET A 20 -8.97 -21.69 -6.01
C MET A 20 -10.35 -21.87 -5.37
N SER A 21 -10.79 -23.12 -5.22
CA SER A 21 -12.05 -23.44 -4.55
C SER A 21 -12.06 -22.92 -3.10
N ALA A 22 -10.98 -23.09 -2.36
CA ALA A 22 -10.89 -22.64 -0.97
C ALA A 22 -10.99 -21.10 -0.85
N VAL A 23 -10.42 -20.36 -1.79
CA VAL A 23 -10.50 -18.87 -1.83
C VAL A 23 -11.95 -18.42 -2.02
N PHE A 24 -12.70 -19.03 -2.94
CA PHE A 24 -14.07 -18.61 -3.25
C PHE A 24 -15.13 -19.10 -2.24
N HIS A 25 -14.79 -19.97 -1.31
CA HIS A 25 -15.72 -20.44 -0.28
C HIS A 25 -15.61 -19.69 1.05
N ASP A 26 -14.64 -18.80 1.22
CA ASP A 26 -14.48 -17.99 2.44
C ASP A 26 -14.62 -16.49 2.11
N VAL A 27 -15.71 -15.89 2.61
CA VAL A 27 -16.03 -14.47 2.37
C VAL A 27 -14.90 -13.55 2.87
N GLY A 28 -14.25 -13.89 3.99
CA GLY A 28 -13.13 -13.10 4.51
C GLY A 28 -11.93 -13.09 3.55
N ILE A 29 -11.66 -14.23 2.91
CA ILE A 29 -10.59 -14.36 1.92
C ILE A 29 -10.93 -13.58 0.65
N ILE A 30 -12.18 -13.64 0.18
CA ILE A 30 -12.65 -12.88 -0.98
C ILE A 30 -12.44 -11.37 -0.76
N ILE A 31 -12.72 -10.86 0.45
CA ILE A 31 -12.49 -9.44 0.78
C ILE A 31 -11.02 -9.09 0.61
N PHE A 32 -10.09 -9.91 1.13
CA PHE A 32 -8.66 -9.63 1.04
C PHE A 32 -8.09 -9.77 -0.37
N PHE A 33 -8.58 -10.72 -1.17
CA PHE A 33 -8.08 -10.95 -2.52
C PHE A 33 -8.70 -10.05 -3.58
N PHE A 34 -9.93 -9.57 -3.38
CA PHE A 34 -10.65 -8.79 -4.39
C PHE A 34 -11.06 -7.41 -3.89
N ALA A 35 -11.76 -7.30 -2.75
CA ALA A 35 -12.29 -6.02 -2.31
C ALA A 35 -11.18 -5.02 -1.96
N LEU A 36 -10.16 -5.45 -1.21
CA LEU A 36 -9.04 -4.59 -0.83
C LEU A 36 -8.23 -4.08 -2.03
N PRO A 37 -7.68 -4.93 -2.91
CA PRO A 37 -6.87 -4.44 -4.03
C PRO A 37 -7.66 -3.66 -5.08
N LEU A 38 -9.00 -3.81 -5.13
CA LEU A 38 -9.85 -3.03 -6.04
C LEU A 38 -10.31 -1.72 -5.42
N ALA A 39 -10.72 -1.71 -4.15
CA ALA A 39 -11.31 -0.53 -3.51
C ALA A 39 -10.26 0.47 -3.01
N TYR A 40 -9.18 0.00 -2.38
CA TYR A 40 -8.19 0.90 -1.78
C TYR A 40 -7.51 1.84 -2.78
N PRO A 41 -7.08 1.42 -3.98
CA PRO A 41 -6.51 2.35 -4.95
C PRO A 41 -7.46 3.50 -5.31
N ILE A 42 -8.75 3.21 -5.48
CA ILE A 42 -9.77 4.26 -5.75
C ILE A 42 -9.92 5.17 -4.52
N VAL A 43 -10.07 4.60 -3.32
CA VAL A 43 -10.29 5.38 -2.10
C VAL A 43 -9.11 6.33 -1.84
N TYR A 44 -7.87 5.83 -1.94
CA TYR A 44 -6.68 6.67 -1.81
C TYR A 44 -6.62 7.75 -2.88
N SER A 45 -6.90 7.41 -4.14
CA SER A 45 -6.90 8.39 -5.22
C SER A 45 -7.97 9.47 -5.02
N LEU A 46 -9.17 9.11 -4.53
CA LEU A 46 -10.21 10.09 -4.23
C LEU A 46 -9.84 11.02 -3.06
N ILE A 47 -9.16 10.49 -2.03
CA ILE A 47 -8.71 11.29 -0.87
C ILE A 47 -7.67 12.34 -1.31
N TYR A 48 -6.76 11.96 -2.20
CA TYR A 48 -5.67 12.84 -2.66
C TYR A 48 -5.93 13.52 -4.00
N ASN A 49 -7.16 13.46 -4.53
CA ASN A 49 -7.53 13.96 -5.86
C ASN A 49 -7.25 15.46 -6.07
N THR A 50 -7.19 16.24 -5.00
CA THR A 50 -6.85 17.67 -5.08
C THR A 50 -5.39 17.93 -5.44
N GLU A 51 -4.54 16.87 -5.50
CA GLU A 51 -3.13 16.87 -5.91
C GLU A 51 -2.25 17.86 -5.11
N VAL A 52 -2.67 19.12 -5.04
CA VAL A 52 -1.96 20.23 -4.40
C VAL A 52 -2.84 20.84 -3.32
N THR A 53 -2.26 21.23 -2.21
CA THR A 53 -2.95 21.99 -1.16
C THR A 53 -3.21 23.39 -1.71
N ARG A 54 -4.47 23.67 -2.05
CA ARG A 54 -4.91 24.96 -2.57
C ARG A 54 -5.56 25.76 -1.46
N LYS A 55 -5.52 27.12 -1.59
CA LYS A 55 -6.23 28.05 -0.70
C LYS A 55 -5.96 27.80 0.78
N MET A 56 -4.68 27.72 1.13
CA MET A 56 -4.30 27.63 2.54
C MET A 56 -4.59 28.98 3.21
N PRO A 57 -5.39 29.03 4.30
CA PRO A 57 -5.68 30.27 4.99
C PRO A 57 -4.42 30.85 5.67
N VAL A 58 -4.09 32.10 5.33
CA VAL A 58 -2.92 32.84 5.77
C VAL A 58 -3.36 34.16 6.43
N ALA A 59 -2.84 34.45 7.62
CA ALA A 59 -3.05 35.72 8.28
C ALA A 59 -1.95 36.72 7.89
N VAL A 60 -2.29 38.00 7.80
CA VAL A 60 -1.34 39.08 7.49
C VAL A 60 -1.23 40.03 8.66
N VAL A 61 0.00 40.34 9.08
CA VAL A 61 0.34 41.41 10.02
C VAL A 61 1.04 42.49 9.21
N ASP A 62 0.30 43.51 8.75
CA ASP A 62 0.84 44.61 7.96
C ASP A 62 1.17 45.80 8.87
N ASN A 63 2.44 45.91 9.30
CA ASN A 63 2.94 47.01 10.10
C ASN A 63 3.27 48.26 9.24
N SER A 64 3.42 48.09 7.91
CA SER A 64 3.73 49.19 6.97
C SER A 64 2.46 50.00 6.58
N ARG A 65 1.35 49.35 6.35
CA ARG A 65 0.06 49.92 5.95
C ARG A 65 0.12 50.84 4.72
N THR A 66 1.05 50.59 3.81
CA THR A 66 1.30 51.38 2.61
C THR A 66 0.61 50.81 1.36
N ALA A 67 0.69 51.53 0.23
CA ALA A 67 0.22 51.03 -1.05
C ALA A 67 1.05 49.80 -1.50
N ALA A 68 2.36 49.84 -1.26
CA ALA A 68 3.29 48.78 -1.63
C ALA A 68 3.04 47.50 -0.82
N SER A 69 2.76 47.60 0.51
CA SER A 69 2.43 46.42 1.31
C SER A 69 1.10 45.79 0.87
N ARG A 70 0.08 46.61 0.56
CA ARG A 70 -1.18 46.12 0.04
C ARG A 70 -1.06 45.47 -1.34
N GLU A 71 -0.16 45.92 -2.19
CA GLU A 71 0.12 45.31 -3.48
C GLU A 71 0.79 43.94 -3.29
N PHE A 72 1.76 43.81 -2.40
CA PHE A 72 2.38 42.54 -2.04
C PHE A 72 1.35 41.51 -1.52
N VAL A 73 0.46 41.93 -0.61
CA VAL A 73 -0.60 41.04 -0.08
C VAL A 73 -1.58 40.62 -1.16
N ARG A 74 -1.94 41.53 -2.10
CA ARG A 74 -2.81 41.14 -3.24
C ARG A 74 -2.14 40.11 -4.16
N HIS A 75 -0.81 40.25 -4.38
CA HIS A 75 -0.08 39.25 -5.15
C HIS A 75 -0.02 37.91 -4.39
N ALA A 76 0.13 37.94 -3.07
CA ALA A 76 0.08 36.73 -2.23
C ALA A 76 -1.28 36.04 -2.31
N ASP A 77 -2.38 36.79 -2.20
CA ASP A 77 -3.75 36.29 -2.30
C ASP A 77 -4.12 35.77 -3.70
N ALA A 78 -3.46 36.28 -4.72
CA ALA A 78 -3.63 35.84 -6.10
C ALA A 78 -2.91 34.50 -6.41
N THR A 79 -2.08 33.99 -5.51
CA THR A 79 -1.44 32.69 -5.70
C THR A 79 -2.44 31.55 -5.49
N GLU A 80 -2.28 30.47 -6.21
CA GLU A 80 -3.17 29.31 -6.10
C GLU A 80 -3.13 28.62 -4.73
N ALA A 81 -2.00 28.70 -4.05
CA ALA A 81 -1.74 27.99 -2.80
C ALA A 81 -2.20 28.73 -1.55
N MET A 82 -2.39 30.05 -1.60
CA MET A 82 -2.67 30.89 -0.43
C MET A 82 -4.02 31.60 -0.57
N GLU A 83 -4.69 31.79 0.56
CA GLU A 83 -5.92 32.61 0.68
C GLU A 83 -5.76 33.48 1.93
N ILE A 84 -5.83 34.80 1.78
CA ILE A 84 -5.71 35.71 2.92
C ILE A 84 -7.00 35.67 3.74
N CYS A 85 -6.97 35.05 4.91
CA CYS A 85 -8.13 34.94 5.80
C CYS A 85 -8.43 36.22 6.57
N GLY A 86 -7.45 37.14 6.70
CA GLY A 86 -7.64 38.41 7.36
C GLY A 86 -6.36 39.11 7.76
N TYR A 87 -6.52 40.36 8.23
CA TYR A 87 -5.44 41.17 8.77
C TYR A 87 -5.52 41.17 10.28
N ALA A 88 -4.50 40.61 10.94
CA ALA A 88 -4.36 40.68 12.39
C ALA A 88 -3.72 42.03 12.79
N LYS A 89 -4.09 42.52 13.95
CA LYS A 89 -3.58 43.82 14.48
C LYS A 89 -2.12 43.74 14.83
N ASP A 90 -1.73 42.60 15.40
CA ASP A 90 -0.37 42.32 15.84
C ASP A 90 -0.05 40.82 15.71
N MET A 91 1.21 40.49 15.98
CA MET A 91 1.67 39.10 15.94
C MET A 91 0.99 38.20 17.00
N GLN A 92 0.54 38.79 18.12
CA GLN A 92 -0.12 38.04 19.18
C GLN A 92 -1.49 37.50 18.70
N GLU A 93 -2.29 38.38 18.13
CA GLU A 93 -3.60 38.01 17.54
C GLU A 93 -3.43 36.99 16.38
N ALA A 94 -2.41 37.17 15.53
CA ALA A 94 -2.12 36.23 14.46
C ALA A 94 -1.76 34.83 14.99
N LYS A 95 -0.98 34.74 16.08
CA LYS A 95 -0.67 33.48 16.74
C LYS A 95 -1.89 32.84 17.41
N GLU A 96 -2.80 33.64 17.95
CA GLU A 96 -4.08 33.15 18.47
C GLU A 96 -4.92 32.52 17.34
N TRP A 97 -5.01 33.18 16.20
CA TRP A 97 -5.70 32.60 15.02
C TRP A 97 -5.04 31.29 14.55
N MET A 98 -3.72 31.19 14.62
CA MET A 98 -3.02 29.94 14.29
C MET A 98 -3.32 28.84 15.31
N ASN A 99 -3.37 29.15 16.61
CA ASN A 99 -3.74 28.20 17.65
C ASN A 99 -5.19 27.73 17.53
N GLU A 100 -6.09 28.63 17.13
CA GLU A 100 -7.49 28.33 16.84
C GLU A 100 -7.69 27.62 15.49
N LYS A 101 -6.62 27.39 14.73
CA LYS A 101 -6.64 26.77 13.39
C LYS A 101 -7.44 27.59 12.34
N LYS A 102 -7.60 28.87 12.55
CA LYS A 102 -8.18 29.81 11.57
C LYS A 102 -7.20 30.10 10.42
N CYS A 103 -5.90 30.09 10.71
CA CYS A 103 -4.85 30.19 9.71
C CYS A 103 -3.74 29.17 9.99
N PHE A 104 -2.94 28.86 8.99
CA PHE A 104 -1.79 27.94 9.08
C PHE A 104 -0.46 28.60 8.75
N ALA A 105 -0.50 29.84 8.30
CA ALA A 105 0.69 30.66 8.11
C ALA A 105 0.38 32.12 8.43
N ILE A 106 1.45 32.88 8.75
CA ILE A 106 1.39 34.32 9.04
C ILE A 106 2.45 34.98 8.18
N ILE A 107 2.09 36.08 7.49
CA ILE A 107 3.00 36.94 6.77
C ILE A 107 3.11 38.24 7.57
N GLU A 108 4.29 38.58 8.03
CA GLU A 108 4.55 39.84 8.73
C GLU A 108 5.36 40.79 7.82
N ILE A 109 4.75 41.92 7.52
CA ILE A 109 5.37 43.00 6.70
C ILE A 109 5.88 44.07 7.66
N PRO A 110 7.21 44.38 7.64
CA PRO A 110 7.79 45.35 8.57
C PRO A 110 7.34 46.80 8.26
N TYR A 111 7.41 47.65 9.26
CA TYR A 111 6.97 49.04 9.16
C TYR A 111 7.75 49.87 8.12
N ASP A 112 9.02 49.53 7.89
CA ASP A 112 9.92 50.21 6.97
C ASP A 112 9.87 49.65 5.53
N TYR A 113 8.98 48.70 5.22
CA TYR A 113 8.89 48.02 3.94
C TYR A 113 8.92 48.97 2.73
N ALA A 114 8.00 49.96 2.68
CA ALA A 114 7.93 50.88 1.55
C ALA A 114 9.13 51.85 1.49
N SER A 115 9.61 52.28 2.64
CA SER A 115 10.76 53.19 2.69
C SER A 115 12.06 52.49 2.32
N ALA A 116 12.22 51.23 2.65
CA ALA A 116 13.34 50.41 2.24
C ALA A 116 13.33 50.16 0.72
N LEU A 117 12.19 49.82 0.16
CA LEU A 117 12.02 49.68 -1.30
C LEU A 117 12.36 50.99 -2.02
N GLY A 118 11.85 52.13 -1.53
CA GLY A 118 12.13 53.45 -2.14
C GLY A 118 13.60 53.87 -2.08
N ARG A 119 14.39 53.37 -1.13
CA ARG A 119 15.84 53.58 -1.02
C ARG A 119 16.68 52.57 -1.79
N GLY A 120 16.06 51.61 -2.45
CA GLY A 120 16.76 50.48 -3.10
C GLY A 120 17.40 49.51 -2.10
N SER A 121 17.00 49.53 -0.84
CA SER A 121 17.40 48.57 0.17
C SER A 121 16.43 47.38 0.22
N GLN A 122 16.89 46.22 0.70
CA GLN A 122 16.12 45.00 0.73
C GLN A 122 15.31 44.90 2.04
N PRO A 123 13.97 45.09 2.02
CA PRO A 123 13.16 44.86 3.19
C PRO A 123 13.00 43.35 3.46
N GLN A 124 12.91 42.97 4.74
CA GLN A 124 12.76 41.60 5.13
C GLN A 124 11.29 41.32 5.51
N VAL A 125 10.55 40.65 4.64
CA VAL A 125 9.22 40.14 4.98
C VAL A 125 9.42 38.82 5.72
N GLN A 126 8.84 38.72 6.92
CA GLN A 126 8.95 37.54 7.74
C GLN A 126 7.71 36.67 7.54
N PHE A 127 7.86 35.35 7.53
CA PHE A 127 6.74 34.45 7.48
C PHE A 127 6.91 33.32 8.52
N TYR A 128 5.79 32.94 9.10
CA TYR A 128 5.68 31.90 10.13
C TYR A 128 4.69 30.87 9.64
N VAL A 129 5.05 29.60 9.68
CA VAL A 129 4.22 28.52 9.15
C VAL A 129 4.09 27.42 10.17
N ASP A 130 2.89 26.87 10.29
CA ASP A 130 2.64 25.68 11.11
C ASP A 130 3.32 24.46 10.49
N MET A 131 4.36 23.96 11.17
CA MET A 131 5.13 22.78 10.75
C MET A 131 4.49 21.45 11.13
N SER A 132 3.29 21.44 11.69
CA SER A 132 2.59 20.21 12.06
C SER A 132 2.31 19.30 10.86
N LEU A 133 2.22 19.89 9.65
CA LEU A 133 2.08 19.18 8.39
C LEU A 133 3.11 19.67 7.37
N LEU A 134 4.11 18.82 7.11
CA LEU A 134 5.22 19.12 6.19
C LEU A 134 4.74 19.54 4.78
N LEU A 135 3.64 18.96 4.30
CA LEU A 135 3.08 19.29 2.99
C LEU A 135 2.64 20.76 2.92
N ARG A 136 1.97 21.30 3.95
CA ARG A 136 1.56 22.70 4.03
C ARG A 136 2.76 23.64 4.03
N TYR A 137 3.76 23.31 4.84
CA TYR A 137 5.01 24.09 4.89
C TYR A 137 5.69 24.15 3.53
N ARG A 138 5.86 23.01 2.86
CA ARG A 138 6.49 22.96 1.54
C ARG A 138 5.71 23.79 0.50
N THR A 139 4.40 23.61 0.44
CA THR A 139 3.54 24.36 -0.51
C THR A 139 3.63 25.85 -0.26
N PHE A 140 3.54 26.30 1.00
CA PHE A 140 3.67 27.71 1.35
C PHE A 140 5.06 28.28 0.98
N LEU A 141 6.13 27.58 1.33
CA LEU A 141 7.50 28.00 1.03
C LEU A 141 7.73 28.14 -0.48
N THR A 142 7.27 27.19 -1.28
CA THR A 142 7.38 27.25 -2.74
C THR A 142 6.63 28.46 -3.28
N SER A 143 5.38 28.67 -2.89
CA SER A 143 4.57 29.80 -3.36
C SER A 143 5.12 31.16 -2.89
N MET A 144 5.65 31.24 -1.67
CA MET A 144 6.32 32.46 -1.20
C MET A 144 7.60 32.77 -1.99
N THR A 145 8.35 31.74 -2.35
CA THR A 145 9.57 31.92 -3.18
C THR A 145 9.20 32.38 -4.58
N GLU A 146 8.18 31.81 -5.19
CA GLU A 146 7.67 32.23 -6.50
C GLU A 146 7.15 33.69 -6.47
N LEU A 147 6.36 34.01 -5.43
CA LEU A 147 5.87 35.37 -5.20
C LEU A 147 7.01 36.35 -5.06
N GLN A 148 8.04 36.02 -4.27
CA GLN A 148 9.23 36.88 -4.11
C GLN A 148 9.92 37.10 -5.44
N MET A 149 10.21 36.06 -6.22
CA MET A 149 10.85 36.16 -7.51
C MET A 149 10.06 37.02 -8.49
N ALA A 150 8.74 36.85 -8.54
CA ALA A 150 7.86 37.67 -9.40
C ALA A 150 7.82 39.12 -8.96
N THR A 151 7.76 39.40 -7.65
CA THR A 151 7.76 40.75 -7.09
C THR A 151 9.08 41.45 -7.33
N ASP A 152 10.21 40.77 -7.14
CA ASP A 152 11.54 41.29 -7.40
C ASP A 152 11.75 41.62 -8.88
N ALA A 153 11.26 40.80 -9.78
CA ALA A 153 11.28 41.04 -11.23
C ALA A 153 10.45 42.30 -11.60
N ASP A 154 9.26 42.44 -11.03
CA ASP A 154 8.36 43.56 -11.30
C ASP A 154 8.97 44.91 -10.77
N ILE A 155 9.48 44.90 -9.54
CA ILE A 155 10.17 46.08 -8.96
C ILE A 155 11.37 46.50 -9.84
N ARG A 156 12.17 45.54 -10.27
CA ARG A 156 13.34 45.79 -11.13
C ARG A 156 12.95 46.37 -12.49
N ASN A 157 11.94 45.78 -13.12
CA ASN A 157 11.42 46.22 -14.41
C ASN A 157 10.88 47.69 -14.33
N ARG A 158 10.15 48.01 -13.26
CA ARG A 158 9.70 49.38 -13.00
C ARG A 158 10.89 50.36 -12.83
N ALA A 159 11.87 50.00 -12.00
CA ALA A 159 13.05 50.84 -11.78
C ALA A 159 13.87 51.05 -13.07
N MET A 160 14.00 50.02 -13.91
CA MET A 160 14.69 50.18 -15.21
C MET A 160 13.88 51.01 -16.20
N SER A 161 12.55 50.84 -16.23
CA SER A 161 11.68 51.67 -17.04
C SER A 161 11.78 53.17 -16.66
N ASP A 162 11.78 53.47 -15.35
CA ASP A 162 11.92 54.84 -14.84
C ASP A 162 13.28 55.48 -15.20
N LEU A 163 14.33 54.64 -15.36
CA LEU A 163 15.65 55.07 -15.80
C LEU A 163 15.79 55.13 -17.33
N GLY A 164 14.74 54.84 -18.10
CA GLY A 164 14.77 54.77 -19.55
C GLY A 164 15.61 53.63 -20.12
N MET A 165 15.93 52.63 -19.33
CA MET A 165 16.70 51.45 -19.76
C MET A 165 15.78 50.40 -20.38
N PRO A 166 16.25 49.65 -21.39
CA PRO A 166 15.44 48.57 -21.96
C PRO A 166 15.18 47.49 -20.92
N THR A 167 13.92 47.18 -20.73
CA THR A 167 13.48 46.10 -19.80
C THR A 167 13.70 44.70 -20.36
N THR A 168 13.91 44.58 -21.69
CA THR A 168 14.30 43.35 -22.36
C THR A 168 15.74 42.96 -22.01
N GLY A 169 15.92 41.91 -21.24
CA GLY A 169 17.23 41.40 -20.77
C GLY A 169 17.59 41.78 -19.33
N ALA A 170 16.65 42.41 -18.60
CA ALA A 170 16.81 42.70 -17.17
C ALA A 170 16.55 41.43 -16.28
N ASP A 171 16.45 40.27 -16.91
CA ASP A 171 16.34 39.02 -16.22
C ASP A 171 17.54 38.75 -15.30
N THR A 172 17.32 38.00 -14.26
CA THR A 172 18.38 37.55 -13.35
C THR A 172 19.56 37.04 -14.16
N PRO A 173 20.84 37.38 -13.80
CA PRO A 173 22.03 36.92 -14.54
C PRO A 173 22.10 35.40 -14.71
N ILE A 174 21.41 34.67 -13.84
CA ILE A 174 21.22 33.22 -13.91
C ILE A 174 19.73 32.94 -13.86
N GLY A 175 19.15 32.62 -15.00
CA GLY A 175 17.76 32.15 -15.08
C GLY A 175 17.69 30.67 -14.69
N THR A 176 16.76 30.32 -13.81
CA THR A 176 16.49 28.92 -13.43
C THR A 176 15.22 28.48 -14.13
N VAL A 177 15.32 27.44 -14.98
CA VAL A 177 14.17 26.79 -15.63
C VAL A 177 14.09 25.37 -15.10
N GLY A 178 13.04 25.08 -14.35
CA GLY A 178 12.78 23.74 -13.85
C GLY A 178 12.00 22.90 -14.85
N TYR A 179 12.54 21.79 -15.27
CA TYR A 179 11.81 20.81 -16.06
C TYR A 179 11.49 19.59 -15.18
N ALA A 180 10.21 19.32 -14.97
CA ALA A 180 9.78 18.07 -14.34
C ALA A 180 9.92 16.94 -15.35
N LEU A 181 10.79 15.96 -15.06
CA LEU A 181 10.95 14.76 -15.85
C LEU A 181 10.01 13.69 -15.32
N GLY A 182 9.16 13.16 -16.20
CA GLY A 182 8.22 12.08 -15.88
C GLY A 182 6.88 12.59 -15.39
N ASP A 183 6.80 13.06 -14.14
CA ASP A 183 5.56 13.62 -13.58
C ASP A 183 5.48 15.13 -13.83
N THR A 184 4.66 15.52 -14.80
CA THR A 184 4.45 16.94 -15.15
C THR A 184 3.45 17.63 -14.22
N GLN A 185 2.64 16.88 -13.48
CA GLN A 185 1.65 17.43 -12.54
C GLN A 185 2.28 17.86 -11.22
N GLN A 186 3.45 17.28 -10.87
CA GLN A 186 4.16 17.53 -9.61
C GLN A 186 3.27 17.41 -8.37
N GLY A 187 2.20 16.63 -8.48
CA GLY A 187 1.20 16.43 -7.44
C GLY A 187 1.65 15.48 -6.35
N PHE A 188 1.02 15.58 -5.19
CA PHE A 188 1.28 14.63 -4.10
C PHE A 188 0.73 13.25 -4.42
N ALA A 189 -0.47 13.17 -5.01
CA ALA A 189 -1.10 11.91 -5.37
C ALA A 189 -0.35 11.19 -6.49
N SER A 190 0.02 11.92 -7.55
CA SER A 190 0.80 11.37 -8.67
C SER A 190 2.15 10.77 -8.25
N PHE A 191 2.76 11.32 -7.19
CA PHE A 191 3.99 10.77 -6.58
C PHE A 191 3.71 9.55 -5.69
N VAL A 192 2.71 9.63 -4.81
CA VAL A 192 2.49 8.67 -3.72
C VAL A 192 1.67 7.46 -4.15
N ILE A 193 0.61 7.66 -4.95
CA ILE A 193 -0.36 6.61 -5.28
C ILE A 193 0.27 5.42 -6.01
N PRO A 194 1.11 5.60 -7.05
CA PRO A 194 1.74 4.47 -7.72
C PRO A 194 2.53 3.58 -6.76
N GLY A 195 3.21 4.19 -5.78
CA GLY A 195 3.96 3.46 -4.75
C GLY A 195 3.07 2.76 -3.73
N ILE A 196 2.04 3.45 -3.20
CA ILE A 196 1.10 2.87 -2.22
C ILE A 196 0.38 1.67 -2.81
N VAL A 197 -0.04 1.73 -4.06
CA VAL A 197 -0.79 0.64 -4.69
C VAL A 197 0.03 -0.65 -4.75
N VAL A 198 1.32 -0.59 -5.04
CA VAL A 198 2.23 -1.74 -5.01
C VAL A 198 2.28 -2.37 -3.61
N LEU A 199 2.34 -1.53 -2.56
CA LEU A 199 2.30 -1.99 -1.17
C LEU A 199 0.96 -2.63 -0.83
N ILE A 200 -0.16 -2.04 -1.26
CA ILE A 200 -1.50 -2.59 -1.06
C ILE A 200 -1.63 -3.97 -1.70
N LEU A 201 -1.16 -4.15 -2.93
CA LEU A 201 -1.16 -5.43 -3.62
C LEU A 201 -0.38 -6.49 -2.83
N GLN A 202 0.82 -6.16 -2.35
CA GLN A 202 1.59 -7.09 -1.52
C GLN A 202 0.88 -7.40 -0.21
N GLN A 203 0.42 -6.39 0.53
CA GLN A 203 -0.16 -6.58 1.86
C GLN A 203 -1.47 -7.35 1.82
N SER A 204 -2.35 -7.04 0.88
CA SER A 204 -3.62 -7.75 0.71
C SER A 204 -3.40 -9.21 0.32
N MET A 205 -2.42 -9.47 -0.55
CA MET A 205 -2.04 -10.84 -0.93
C MET A 205 -1.46 -11.63 0.26
N LEU A 206 -0.53 -11.04 1.02
CA LEU A 206 0.01 -11.67 2.23
C LEU A 206 -1.09 -11.98 3.24
N LEU A 207 -1.99 -11.01 3.46
CA LEU A 207 -3.09 -11.15 4.40
C LEU A 207 -4.04 -12.29 4.00
N GLY A 208 -4.44 -12.35 2.74
CA GLY A 208 -5.29 -13.41 2.20
C GLY A 208 -4.64 -14.80 2.31
N ILE A 209 -3.36 -14.92 1.94
CA ILE A 209 -2.62 -16.18 2.03
C ILE A 209 -2.48 -16.66 3.47
N MET A 210 -2.12 -15.76 4.38
CA MET A 210 -1.93 -16.10 5.78
C MET A 210 -3.25 -16.39 6.50
N PHE A 211 -4.32 -15.67 6.14
CA PHE A 211 -5.65 -15.93 6.67
C PHE A 211 -6.14 -17.33 6.27
N LEU A 212 -5.96 -17.71 5.00
CA LEU A 212 -6.26 -19.06 4.50
C LEU A 212 -5.38 -20.13 5.19
N GLY A 213 -4.10 -19.80 5.43
CA GLY A 213 -3.19 -20.67 6.18
C GLY A 213 -3.63 -20.89 7.62
N GLY A 214 -4.05 -19.84 8.32
CA GLY A 214 -4.60 -19.89 9.67
C GLY A 214 -5.83 -20.80 9.76
N THR A 215 -6.78 -20.62 8.83
CA THR A 215 -7.96 -21.47 8.70
C THR A 215 -7.62 -22.97 8.60
N ARG A 216 -6.63 -23.30 7.76
CA ARG A 216 -6.16 -24.67 7.60
C ARG A 216 -5.53 -25.23 8.87
N GLN A 217 -4.73 -24.43 9.57
CA GLN A 217 -4.11 -24.85 10.81
C GLN A 217 -5.13 -25.07 11.92
N GLU A 218 -6.14 -24.23 12.04
CA GLU A 218 -7.28 -24.44 12.95
C GLU A 218 -8.01 -25.74 12.64
N ALA A 219 -8.36 -25.98 11.35
CA ALA A 219 -9.02 -27.20 10.92
C ALA A 219 -8.18 -28.44 11.25
N ARG A 220 -6.86 -28.42 11.00
CA ARG A 220 -5.94 -29.52 11.34
C ARG A 220 -5.86 -29.77 12.85
N ARG A 221 -5.90 -28.73 13.69
CA ARG A 221 -5.89 -28.88 15.15
C ARG A 221 -7.18 -29.50 15.66
N ARG A 222 -8.33 -29.08 15.14
CA ARG A 222 -9.64 -29.65 15.48
C ARG A 222 -9.70 -31.13 15.13
N LEU A 223 -9.19 -31.53 13.97
CA LEU A 223 -9.11 -32.95 13.56
C LEU A 223 -8.17 -33.77 14.44
N ARG A 224 -7.07 -33.23 14.93
CA ARG A 224 -6.14 -33.93 15.83
C ARG A 224 -6.71 -34.09 17.25
N GLY A 225 -7.59 -33.20 17.69
CA GLY A 225 -8.30 -33.32 18.97
C GLY A 225 -9.50 -34.27 18.92
N TYR A 226 -9.89 -34.71 17.72
CA TYR A 226 -10.95 -35.66 17.54
C TYR A 226 -10.39 -37.12 17.68
N THR A 227 -10.53 -37.70 18.83
CA THR A 227 -10.43 -39.15 18.99
C THR A 227 -11.76 -39.75 18.50
N PRO A 228 -11.77 -40.54 17.40
CA PRO A 228 -12.98 -41.25 17.04
C PRO A 228 -13.38 -42.11 18.23
N PRO A 229 -14.68 -42.22 18.58
CA PRO A 229 -15.11 -43.12 19.62
C PRO A 229 -14.60 -44.52 19.23
N VAL A 230 -13.76 -45.08 20.09
CA VAL A 230 -13.31 -46.48 19.91
C VAL A 230 -14.59 -47.29 19.90
N LEU A 231 -14.86 -47.96 18.79
CA LEU A 231 -15.90 -49.00 18.70
C LEU A 231 -15.49 -50.18 19.59
N THR A 232 -15.51 -49.93 20.89
CA THR A 232 -15.64 -51.04 21.84
C THR A 232 -16.98 -51.67 21.55
N ALA A 233 -16.99 -52.97 21.33
CA ALA A 233 -18.17 -53.78 21.05
C ALA A 233 -19.36 -53.29 21.89
N ALA A 234 -20.17 -52.44 21.28
CA ALA A 234 -21.15 -51.63 21.96
C ALA A 234 -22.33 -52.52 22.37
N THR A 235 -22.69 -52.41 23.60
CA THR A 235 -24.03 -52.79 24.02
C THR A 235 -25.07 -51.99 23.22
N PRO A 236 -26.22 -52.59 22.83
CA PRO A 236 -27.23 -51.93 21.99
C PRO A 236 -27.73 -50.59 22.52
N GLN A 237 -27.54 -50.28 23.79
CA GLN A 237 -27.87 -49.01 24.46
C GLN A 237 -26.89 -47.87 24.17
N ALA A 238 -25.62 -48.16 23.88
CA ALA A 238 -24.66 -47.14 23.52
C ALA A 238 -24.84 -46.66 22.07
N GLU A 239 -25.30 -47.54 21.20
CA GLU A 239 -25.57 -47.21 19.79
C GLU A 239 -26.83 -46.32 19.64
N GLN A 240 -27.84 -46.48 20.50
CA GLN A 240 -28.99 -45.58 20.56
C GLN A 240 -28.64 -44.18 21.11
N ALA A 241 -27.81 -44.11 22.15
CA ALA A 241 -27.37 -42.82 22.71
C ALA A 241 -26.47 -42.03 21.73
N ASP A 242 -25.68 -42.69 20.89
CA ASP A 242 -24.87 -42.03 19.85
C ASP A 242 -25.72 -41.64 18.64
N MET A 243 -26.78 -42.34 18.31
CA MET A 243 -27.77 -41.92 17.30
C MET A 243 -28.54 -40.67 17.74
N GLU A 244 -29.06 -40.64 18.98
CA GLU A 244 -29.73 -39.44 19.53
C GLU A 244 -28.80 -38.21 19.59
N ARG A 245 -27.53 -38.38 19.95
CA ARG A 245 -26.55 -37.32 19.87
C ARG A 245 -26.28 -36.86 18.44
N GLY A 246 -26.27 -37.76 17.47
CA GLY A 246 -26.12 -37.45 16.05
C GLY A 246 -27.26 -36.58 15.53
N ASP A 247 -28.48 -36.89 15.89
CA ASP A 247 -29.69 -36.19 15.44
C ASP A 247 -29.82 -34.80 16.06
N ILE A 248 -29.49 -34.62 17.35
CA ILE A 248 -29.48 -33.30 18.02
C ILE A 248 -28.46 -32.35 17.36
N VAL A 249 -27.43 -32.92 16.84
CA VAL A 249 -26.35 -32.17 16.20
C VAL A 249 -26.68 -31.77 14.76
N ILE A 250 -27.45 -32.60 14.04
CA ILE A 250 -27.97 -32.27 12.71
C ILE A 250 -29.02 -31.17 12.81
N ASP A 251 -29.91 -31.22 13.79
CA ASP A 251 -30.93 -30.22 14.06
C ASP A 251 -30.37 -28.82 14.44
N ALA A 252 -29.19 -28.76 15.09
CA ALA A 252 -28.51 -27.52 15.43
C ALA A 252 -27.87 -26.84 14.21
N ILE A 253 -27.46 -27.63 13.21
CA ILE A 253 -26.89 -27.10 11.95
C ILE A 253 -28.00 -26.53 11.06
N ASP A 254 -29.15 -27.17 11.00
CA ASP A 254 -30.29 -26.72 10.18
C ASP A 254 -30.94 -25.43 10.72
N ARG A 255 -30.78 -25.12 12.02
CA ARG A 255 -31.32 -23.90 12.63
C ARG A 255 -30.41 -22.67 12.51
N GLY A 256 -29.29 -22.77 11.80
CA GLY A 256 -28.45 -21.60 11.47
C GLY A 256 -27.82 -20.88 12.67
N THR A 257 -27.73 -21.53 13.85
CA THR A 257 -27.03 -20.94 15.00
C THR A 257 -25.53 -21.05 14.83
N SER A 258 -24.85 -19.89 14.86
CA SER A 258 -23.42 -19.73 14.60
C SER A 258 -22.46 -20.38 15.61
N GLU A 259 -22.96 -21.15 16.56
CA GLU A 259 -22.16 -21.76 17.63
C GLU A 259 -21.57 -23.14 17.28
N GLY A 260 -21.70 -23.62 16.06
CA GLY A 260 -21.39 -24.98 15.71
C GLY A 260 -20.43 -25.25 14.57
N TYR A 261 -19.49 -24.36 14.23
CA TYR A 261 -18.46 -24.66 13.21
C TYR A 261 -17.34 -25.56 13.74
N GLY A 262 -17.69 -26.75 14.17
CA GLY A 262 -16.80 -27.89 14.38
C GLY A 262 -16.98 -28.91 13.27
N PRO A 263 -15.93 -29.52 12.72
CA PRO A 263 -16.07 -30.58 11.76
C PRO A 263 -16.72 -31.81 12.48
N LYS A 264 -17.96 -32.09 12.13
CA LYS A 264 -18.59 -33.33 12.49
C LYS A 264 -18.25 -34.35 11.41
N ALA A 265 -17.36 -35.27 11.75
CA ALA A 265 -17.20 -36.46 10.97
C ALA A 265 -18.48 -37.29 11.11
N ALA A 266 -19.36 -37.26 10.11
CA ALA A 266 -20.33 -38.33 9.92
C ALA A 266 -19.53 -39.60 9.59
N PRO A 267 -19.87 -40.76 10.17
CA PRO A 267 -19.30 -42.05 9.79
C PRO A 267 -19.92 -42.49 8.44
N GLY A 268 -19.53 -41.84 7.37
CA GLY A 268 -19.91 -42.10 5.99
C GLY A 268 -18.70 -42.01 5.13
N ASN A 269 -18.45 -43.04 4.32
CA ASN A 269 -17.37 -43.10 3.35
C ASN A 269 -17.25 -41.76 2.59
N PRO A 270 -16.16 -40.99 2.72
CA PRO A 270 -16.00 -39.65 2.11
C PRO A 270 -16.06 -39.68 0.58
N ARG A 271 -16.13 -40.86 -0.04
CA ARG A 271 -16.23 -41.03 -1.50
C ARG A 271 -17.67 -40.96 -2.05
N THR A 272 -18.72 -40.98 -1.19
CA THR A 272 -20.10 -41.10 -1.66
C THR A 272 -20.93 -39.81 -1.61
N ASN A 273 -20.45 -38.71 -1.04
CA ASN A 273 -21.21 -37.47 -1.01
C ASN A 273 -20.31 -36.22 -1.22
N PRO A 274 -19.83 -35.94 -2.46
CA PRO A 274 -18.95 -34.83 -2.74
C PRO A 274 -19.63 -33.45 -2.60
N GLY A 275 -20.96 -33.39 -2.40
CA GLY A 275 -21.71 -32.13 -2.34
C GLY A 275 -21.92 -31.53 -0.94
N ARG A 276 -21.60 -32.25 0.14
CA ARG A 276 -21.99 -31.83 1.50
C ARG A 276 -20.88 -31.21 2.36
N PHE A 277 -19.59 -31.23 1.91
CA PHE A 277 -18.46 -30.67 2.68
C PHE A 277 -17.48 -29.93 1.81
N PRO A 278 -17.82 -28.71 1.33
CA PRO A 278 -16.86 -27.91 0.59
C PRO A 278 -15.66 -27.44 1.44
N PHE A 279 -15.80 -27.48 2.77
CA PHE A 279 -14.78 -26.97 3.71
C PHE A 279 -13.59 -27.93 3.93
N PHE A 280 -13.66 -29.18 3.48
CA PHE A 280 -12.58 -30.18 3.66
C PHE A 280 -11.70 -30.41 2.45
N ALA A 281 -12.01 -29.78 1.31
CA ALA A 281 -11.15 -29.83 0.13
C ALA A 281 -9.68 -29.42 0.38
N PRO A 282 -9.36 -28.46 1.28
CA PRO A 282 -7.98 -28.06 1.51
C PRO A 282 -7.08 -29.11 2.18
N LEU A 283 -7.64 -30.19 2.72
CA LEU A 283 -6.87 -31.27 3.37
C LEU A 283 -6.45 -32.38 2.40
N THR A 284 -7.07 -32.44 1.23
CA THR A 284 -6.79 -33.49 0.22
C THR A 284 -5.45 -33.33 -0.48
N CYS A 285 -4.83 -32.13 -0.40
CA CYS A 285 -3.53 -31.85 -1.02
C CYS A 285 -2.34 -32.44 -0.25
N ASP A 286 -2.52 -33.02 0.93
CA ASP A 286 -1.44 -33.58 1.75
C ASP A 286 -0.74 -34.79 1.10
N GLY A 287 -1.32 -35.37 0.04
CA GLY A 287 -0.73 -36.45 -0.75
C GLY A 287 0.12 -36.01 -1.94
N ALA A 288 0.08 -34.73 -2.33
CA ALA A 288 0.88 -34.22 -3.43
C ALA A 288 2.33 -33.95 -2.99
N SER A 289 3.27 -33.97 -3.95
CA SER A 289 4.67 -33.64 -3.70
C SER A 289 4.80 -32.20 -3.14
N LEU A 290 5.78 -31.98 -2.25
CA LEU A 290 5.96 -30.67 -1.59
C LEU A 290 6.14 -29.52 -2.59
N SER A 291 6.89 -29.76 -3.66
CA SER A 291 7.06 -28.77 -4.73
C SER A 291 5.76 -28.47 -5.49
N ALA A 292 4.96 -29.50 -5.76
CA ALA A 292 3.66 -29.30 -6.41
C ALA A 292 2.69 -28.53 -5.53
N GLN A 293 2.72 -28.73 -4.20
CA GLN A 293 1.90 -27.96 -3.26
C GLN A 293 2.30 -26.48 -3.26
N VAL A 294 3.59 -26.18 -3.15
CA VAL A 294 4.09 -24.80 -3.07
C VAL A 294 3.86 -24.05 -4.39
N ILE A 295 4.15 -24.69 -5.52
CA ILE A 295 4.00 -24.09 -6.85
C ILE A 295 2.52 -23.97 -7.25
N GLY A 296 1.70 -24.98 -6.98
CA GLY A 296 0.26 -24.95 -7.28
C GLY A 296 -0.47 -23.83 -6.56
N ARG A 297 -0.15 -23.60 -5.28
CA ARG A 297 -0.68 -22.46 -4.51
C ARG A 297 -0.18 -21.13 -5.03
N MET A 298 1.11 -21.01 -5.32
CA MET A 298 1.69 -19.80 -5.89
C MET A 298 1.00 -19.43 -7.22
N LEU A 299 0.83 -20.38 -8.12
CA LEU A 299 0.15 -20.16 -9.39
C LEU A 299 -1.30 -19.67 -9.19
N CYS A 300 -2.03 -20.23 -8.22
CA CYS A 300 -3.37 -19.78 -7.88
C CYS A 300 -3.37 -18.31 -7.43
N TYR A 301 -2.51 -17.94 -6.50
CA TYR A 301 -2.47 -16.58 -5.97
C TYR A 301 -2.03 -15.56 -7.01
N VAL A 302 -1.01 -15.88 -7.80
CA VAL A 302 -0.58 -15.01 -8.91
C VAL A 302 -1.69 -14.85 -9.94
N PHE A 303 -2.37 -15.93 -10.31
CA PHE A 303 -3.50 -15.88 -11.25
C PHE A 303 -4.64 -14.99 -10.74
N LEU A 304 -4.95 -15.04 -9.44
CA LEU A 304 -5.99 -14.19 -8.83
C LEU A 304 -5.59 -12.71 -8.76
N TYR A 305 -4.29 -12.40 -8.64
CA TYR A 305 -3.80 -11.02 -8.54
C TYR A 305 -3.47 -10.37 -9.88
N LEU A 306 -3.30 -11.13 -10.96
CA LEU A 306 -3.10 -10.57 -12.31
C LEU A 306 -4.22 -9.59 -12.73
N PRO A 307 -5.52 -9.91 -12.55
CA PRO A 307 -6.59 -8.95 -12.84
C PRO A 307 -6.51 -7.66 -12.01
N ALA A 308 -6.12 -7.76 -10.73
CA ALA A 308 -5.94 -6.59 -9.88
C ALA A 308 -4.77 -5.70 -10.36
N CYS A 309 -3.66 -6.31 -10.80
CA CYS A 309 -2.55 -5.57 -11.41
C CYS A 309 -2.98 -4.87 -12.71
N LEU A 310 -3.72 -5.56 -13.58
CA LEU A 310 -4.25 -4.99 -14.82
C LEU A 310 -5.22 -3.83 -14.55
N TYR A 311 -6.08 -4.01 -13.55
CA TYR A 311 -7.01 -2.97 -13.09
C TYR A 311 -6.27 -1.71 -12.63
N VAL A 312 -5.25 -1.87 -11.81
CA VAL A 312 -4.43 -0.74 -11.33
C VAL A 312 -3.74 -0.03 -12.50
N LEU A 313 -3.08 -0.79 -13.38
CA LEU A 313 -2.30 -0.25 -14.49
C LEU A 313 -3.15 0.50 -15.53
N ASN A 314 -4.35 0.00 -15.85
CA ASN A 314 -5.14 0.53 -16.97
C ASN A 314 -6.38 1.31 -16.54
N VAL A 315 -6.90 1.07 -15.33
CA VAL A 315 -8.12 1.74 -14.90
C VAL A 315 -7.81 2.84 -13.88
N VAL A 316 -7.06 2.51 -12.83
CA VAL A 316 -6.82 3.48 -11.76
C VAL A 316 -5.90 4.61 -12.22
N LEU A 317 -4.79 4.29 -12.86
CA LEU A 317 -3.84 5.31 -13.32
C LEU A 317 -4.47 6.23 -14.39
N ASP A 318 -5.22 5.66 -15.33
CA ASP A 318 -5.88 6.45 -16.38
C ASP A 318 -7.06 7.27 -15.85
N MET A 319 -7.88 6.70 -14.94
CA MET A 319 -9.07 7.38 -14.38
C MET A 319 -8.70 8.65 -13.61
N PHE A 320 -7.56 8.64 -12.93
CA PHE A 320 -7.07 9.79 -12.16
C PHE A 320 -5.98 10.59 -12.89
N ALA A 321 -5.72 10.27 -14.16
CA ALA A 321 -4.73 10.95 -15.00
C ALA A 321 -3.31 10.97 -14.40
N TYR A 322 -2.93 9.93 -13.64
CA TYR A 322 -1.56 9.81 -13.12
C TYR A 322 -0.56 9.54 -14.24
N PRO A 323 0.70 9.98 -14.10
CA PRO A 323 1.74 9.70 -15.07
C PRO A 323 1.84 8.20 -15.37
N HIS A 324 1.59 7.82 -16.62
CA HIS A 324 1.56 6.44 -17.06
C HIS A 324 2.26 6.30 -18.41
N HIS A 325 3.57 6.11 -18.36
CA HIS A 325 4.41 5.95 -19.56
C HIS A 325 4.66 4.48 -19.91
N ALA A 326 4.36 3.54 -19.00
CA ALA A 326 4.61 2.11 -19.20
C ALA A 326 3.57 1.47 -20.11
N GLY A 327 4.02 0.62 -21.01
CA GLY A 327 3.13 -0.30 -21.71
C GLY A 327 2.52 -1.32 -20.75
N MET A 328 1.29 -1.76 -21.04
CA MET A 328 0.57 -2.77 -20.23
C MET A 328 1.41 -4.03 -19.98
N LEU A 329 2.10 -4.52 -21.01
CA LEU A 329 2.94 -5.71 -20.93
C LEU A 329 4.15 -5.50 -20.01
N ASP A 330 4.81 -4.35 -20.14
CA ASP A 330 5.98 -4.00 -19.31
C ASP A 330 5.61 -3.84 -17.85
N GLY A 331 4.45 -3.25 -17.57
CA GLY A 331 3.92 -3.13 -16.20
C GLY A 331 3.63 -4.49 -15.56
N VAL A 332 2.99 -5.40 -16.29
CA VAL A 332 2.73 -6.77 -15.82
C VAL A 332 4.02 -7.55 -15.62
N LEU A 333 4.96 -7.47 -16.57
CA LEU A 333 6.26 -8.14 -16.47
C LEU A 333 7.09 -7.61 -15.29
N CYS A 334 6.99 -6.31 -14.99
CA CYS A 334 7.62 -5.70 -13.83
C CYS A 334 7.04 -6.25 -12.51
N MET A 335 5.69 -6.37 -12.42
CA MET A 335 5.00 -6.80 -11.21
C MET A 335 5.06 -8.32 -10.97
N LEU A 336 5.20 -9.13 -12.01
CA LEU A 336 5.12 -10.58 -11.93
C LEU A 336 6.10 -11.20 -10.90
N PRO A 337 7.41 -10.89 -10.90
CA PRO A 337 8.33 -11.46 -9.93
C PRO A 337 8.03 -11.02 -8.49
N MET A 338 7.49 -9.81 -8.29
CA MET A 338 7.03 -9.34 -6.99
C MET A 338 5.86 -10.20 -6.47
N LEU A 339 4.86 -10.48 -7.31
CA LEU A 339 3.73 -11.32 -6.94
C LEU A 339 4.17 -12.74 -6.59
N ILE A 340 5.08 -13.32 -7.38
CA ILE A 340 5.66 -14.65 -7.13
C ILE A 340 6.41 -14.68 -5.80
N ALA A 341 7.28 -13.69 -5.55
CA ALA A 341 8.02 -13.58 -4.30
C ALA A 341 7.07 -13.42 -3.10
N THR A 342 6.03 -12.60 -3.23
CA THR A 342 5.01 -12.38 -2.21
C THR A 342 4.21 -13.65 -1.91
N ALA A 343 3.85 -14.41 -2.94
CA ALA A 343 3.15 -15.69 -2.79
C ALA A 343 3.97 -16.70 -2.01
N PHE A 344 5.26 -16.83 -2.30
CA PHE A 344 6.15 -17.70 -1.55
C PHE A 344 6.41 -17.19 -0.13
N LEU A 345 6.60 -15.88 0.05
CA LEU A 345 6.76 -15.27 1.36
C LEU A 345 5.54 -15.54 2.25
N GLY A 346 4.33 -15.32 1.73
CA GLY A 346 3.08 -15.61 2.46
C GLY A 346 2.96 -17.07 2.86
N GLN A 347 3.32 -18.00 1.96
CA GLN A 347 3.34 -19.43 2.27
C GLN A 347 4.41 -19.77 3.35
N ALA A 348 5.57 -19.13 3.31
CA ALA A 348 6.61 -19.32 4.34
C ALA A 348 6.13 -18.79 5.71
N LEU A 349 5.51 -17.61 5.73
CA LEU A 349 4.99 -16.99 6.95
C LEU A 349 3.80 -17.74 7.56
N ASN A 350 3.07 -18.55 6.79
CA ASN A 350 1.99 -19.40 7.29
C ASN A 350 2.41 -20.36 8.42
N TYR A 351 3.70 -20.63 8.57
CA TYR A 351 4.20 -21.40 9.69
C TYR A 351 3.92 -20.73 11.04
N PHE A 352 3.95 -19.41 11.07
CA PHE A 352 3.72 -18.58 12.27
C PHE A 352 2.23 -18.31 12.50
N ALA A 353 1.40 -18.37 11.48
CA ALA A 353 -0.04 -18.15 11.57
C ALA A 353 -0.75 -19.38 12.18
N ARG A 354 -0.88 -19.39 13.49
CA ARG A 354 -1.54 -20.51 14.19
C ARG A 354 -3.06 -20.49 14.08
N GLU A 355 -3.63 -19.32 13.98
CA GLU A 355 -5.06 -18.99 13.96
C GLU A 355 -5.29 -17.84 12.98
N ARG A 356 -6.55 -17.65 12.55
CA ARG A 356 -6.92 -16.53 11.66
C ARG A 356 -6.54 -15.18 12.24
N GLU A 357 -6.80 -14.99 13.53
CA GLU A 357 -6.53 -13.74 14.24
C GLU A 357 -5.03 -13.45 14.35
N SER A 358 -4.21 -14.46 14.61
CA SER A 358 -2.76 -14.29 14.68
C SER A 358 -2.14 -13.87 13.33
N ALA A 359 -2.72 -14.32 12.23
CA ALA A 359 -2.32 -13.89 10.88
C ALA A 359 -2.61 -12.41 10.65
N LEU A 360 -3.82 -11.95 11.02
CA LEU A 360 -4.22 -10.54 10.93
C LEU A 360 -3.29 -9.65 11.74
N ILE A 361 -3.08 -9.98 13.01
CA ILE A 361 -2.22 -9.20 13.90
C ILE A 361 -0.81 -9.09 13.34
N LEU A 362 -0.22 -10.19 12.89
CA LEU A 362 1.14 -10.20 12.35
C LEU A 362 1.28 -9.27 11.14
N ILE A 363 0.37 -9.37 10.18
CA ILE A 363 0.44 -8.55 8.95
C ILE A 363 0.13 -7.08 9.22
N VAL A 364 -0.86 -6.77 10.06
CA VAL A 364 -1.20 -5.38 10.40
C VAL A 364 -0.02 -4.69 11.07
N PHE A 365 0.62 -5.32 12.05
CA PHE A 365 1.79 -4.72 12.71
C PHE A 365 3.00 -4.58 11.79
N THR A 366 3.24 -5.56 10.91
CA THR A 366 4.37 -5.49 9.97
C THR A 366 4.11 -4.56 8.79
N SER A 367 2.84 -4.28 8.44
CA SER A 367 2.48 -3.42 7.31
C SER A 367 3.02 -2.00 7.45
N VAL A 368 2.92 -1.43 8.66
CA VAL A 368 3.43 -0.09 8.96
C VAL A 368 4.96 -0.05 8.83
N ALA A 369 5.65 -1.06 9.37
CA ALA A 369 7.09 -1.18 9.25
C ALA A 369 7.52 -1.30 7.78
N PHE A 370 6.81 -2.09 6.99
CA PHE A 370 7.09 -2.25 5.56
C PHE A 370 6.86 -0.96 4.77
N LEU A 371 5.84 -0.16 5.11
CA LEU A 371 5.62 1.15 4.51
C LEU A 371 6.81 2.07 4.71
N PHE A 372 7.32 2.18 5.94
CA PHE A 372 8.48 3.03 6.24
C PHE A 372 9.77 2.52 5.60
N MET A 373 9.99 1.20 5.54
CA MET A 373 11.19 0.60 4.95
C MET A 373 11.14 0.50 3.41
N SER A 374 9.98 0.75 2.78
CA SER A 374 9.82 0.64 1.33
C SER A 374 10.56 1.71 0.52
N GLY A 375 10.88 2.84 1.14
CA GLY A 375 11.46 4.00 0.45
C GLY A 375 10.44 5.05 0.02
N LEU A 376 9.14 4.80 0.20
CA LEU A 376 8.07 5.73 -0.18
C LEU A 376 7.99 6.94 0.75
N THR A 377 8.02 6.72 2.05
CA THR A 377 7.92 7.77 3.08
C THR A 377 9.26 8.36 3.45
N TRP A 378 10.33 7.58 3.40
CA TRP A 378 11.68 8.00 3.71
C TRP A 378 12.67 7.45 2.67
N PRO A 379 13.54 8.31 2.08
CA PRO A 379 14.46 7.87 1.04
C PRO A 379 15.40 6.77 1.51
N ARG A 380 15.56 5.71 0.72
CA ARG A 380 16.37 4.54 1.09
C ARG A 380 17.83 4.88 1.38
N TYR A 381 18.41 5.85 0.65
CA TYR A 381 19.79 6.28 0.86
C TYR A 381 20.03 6.97 2.22
N ALA A 382 18.98 7.47 2.86
CA ALA A 382 19.03 8.13 4.17
C ALA A 382 18.64 7.20 5.34
N MET A 383 18.40 5.90 5.05
CA MET A 383 18.08 4.90 6.08
C MET A 383 19.33 4.35 6.74
N PRO A 384 19.27 4.00 8.05
CA PRO A 384 20.29 3.19 8.68
C PRO A 384 20.47 1.85 7.96
N GLU A 385 21.72 1.35 7.86
CA GLU A 385 22.06 0.14 7.09
C GLU A 385 21.23 -1.08 7.49
N VAL A 386 20.95 -1.25 8.78
CA VAL A 386 20.15 -2.38 9.29
C VAL A 386 18.73 -2.35 8.72
N LEU A 387 18.07 -1.18 8.75
CA LEU A 387 16.72 -1.02 8.21
C LEU A 387 16.71 -1.15 6.68
N TYR A 388 17.74 -0.65 6.01
CA TYR A 388 17.93 -0.82 4.59
C TYR A 388 18.02 -2.32 4.21
N CYS A 389 18.82 -3.12 4.95
CA CYS A 389 18.94 -4.56 4.72
C CYS A 389 17.61 -5.29 4.97
N ILE A 390 16.92 -5.00 6.07
CA ILE A 390 15.61 -5.61 6.37
C ILE A 390 14.58 -5.22 5.30
N GLY A 391 14.50 -3.95 4.94
CA GLY A 391 13.61 -3.47 3.89
C GLY A 391 13.89 -4.09 2.52
N SER A 392 15.14 -4.42 2.24
CA SER A 392 15.54 -5.08 0.99
C SER A 392 15.07 -6.54 0.88
N LEU A 393 14.68 -7.17 1.99
CA LEU A 393 14.04 -8.49 2.00
C LEU A 393 12.54 -8.41 1.66
N VAL A 394 11.93 -7.24 1.66
CA VAL A 394 10.51 -7.08 1.33
C VAL A 394 10.34 -6.97 -0.19
N PRO A 395 9.59 -7.87 -0.85
CA PRO A 395 9.44 -7.84 -2.31
C PRO A 395 8.88 -6.52 -2.85
N ALA A 396 7.89 -5.91 -2.14
CA ALA A 396 7.30 -4.64 -2.54
C ALA A 396 8.28 -3.48 -2.54
N THR A 397 9.37 -3.51 -1.79
CA THR A 397 10.40 -2.47 -1.81
C THR A 397 11.03 -2.34 -3.20
N TRP A 398 11.42 -3.45 -3.80
CA TRP A 398 11.95 -3.49 -5.16
C TRP A 398 10.87 -3.33 -6.21
N GLY A 399 9.66 -3.89 -5.95
CA GLY A 399 8.50 -3.74 -6.81
C GLY A 399 8.07 -2.29 -6.94
N LEU A 400 8.00 -1.56 -5.83
CA LEU A 400 7.66 -0.14 -5.78
C LEU A 400 8.68 0.71 -6.56
N GLU A 401 9.97 0.55 -6.25
CA GLU A 401 11.04 1.29 -6.93
C GLU A 401 10.99 1.05 -8.45
N SER A 402 10.90 -0.21 -8.86
CA SER A 402 10.83 -0.57 -10.28
C SER A 402 9.55 -0.06 -10.96
N PHE A 403 8.42 -0.16 -10.26
CA PHE A 403 7.12 0.26 -10.79
C PHE A 403 7.04 1.78 -10.99
N VAL A 404 7.46 2.57 -9.99
CA VAL A 404 7.48 4.04 -10.08
C VAL A 404 8.45 4.51 -11.18
N HIS A 405 9.64 3.91 -11.28
CA HIS A 405 10.58 4.25 -12.37
C HIS A 405 10.00 3.95 -13.74
N LEU A 406 9.31 2.83 -13.89
CA LEU A 406 8.72 2.41 -15.15
C LEU A 406 7.49 3.27 -15.53
N THR A 407 6.57 3.48 -14.59
CA THR A 407 5.29 4.15 -14.87
C THR A 407 5.41 5.66 -14.82
N SER A 408 5.92 6.23 -13.72
CA SER A 408 5.96 7.68 -13.53
C SER A 408 7.11 8.35 -14.27
N ASN A 409 8.30 7.71 -14.29
CA ASN A 409 9.47 8.31 -14.94
C ASN A 409 9.66 7.87 -16.40
N GLY A 410 8.87 6.91 -16.91
CA GLY A 410 9.02 6.39 -18.26
C GLY A 410 10.36 5.71 -18.52
N ALA A 411 11.00 5.15 -17.48
CA ALA A 411 12.30 4.51 -17.61
C ALA A 411 12.21 3.23 -18.47
N PRO A 412 13.16 2.98 -19.37
CA PRO A 412 13.18 1.73 -20.12
C PRO A 412 13.42 0.54 -19.17
N PHE A 413 12.94 -0.64 -19.56
CA PHE A 413 13.01 -1.87 -18.75
C PHE A 413 14.44 -2.23 -18.33
N THR A 414 15.44 -1.83 -19.11
CA THR A 414 16.87 -2.04 -18.79
C THR A 414 17.31 -1.35 -17.50
N LEU A 415 16.75 -0.17 -17.18
CA LEU A 415 17.11 0.57 -15.96
C LEU A 415 16.50 -0.04 -14.69
N ILE A 416 15.37 -0.73 -14.79
CA ILE A 416 14.74 -1.41 -13.66
C ILE A 416 15.29 -2.83 -13.44
N SER A 417 16.23 -3.29 -14.28
CA SER A 417 16.78 -4.66 -14.26
C SER A 417 17.33 -5.07 -12.89
N ARG A 418 17.94 -4.14 -12.14
CA ARG A 418 18.47 -4.40 -10.79
C ARG A 418 17.34 -4.76 -9.80
N GLY A 419 16.26 -4.00 -9.76
CA GLY A 419 15.11 -4.30 -8.91
C GLY A 419 14.40 -5.59 -9.34
N TRP A 420 14.26 -5.76 -10.65
CA TRP A 420 13.65 -6.94 -11.25
C TRP A 420 14.43 -8.23 -10.94
N THR A 421 15.76 -8.23 -11.07
CA THR A 421 16.63 -9.37 -10.69
C THR A 421 16.59 -9.63 -9.18
N ALA A 422 16.57 -8.57 -8.34
CA ALA A 422 16.45 -8.72 -6.89
C ALA A 422 15.13 -9.43 -6.52
N MET A 423 14.00 -9.10 -7.16
CA MET A 423 12.72 -9.78 -6.92
C MET A 423 12.75 -11.26 -7.32
N TRP A 424 13.44 -11.64 -8.40
CA TRP A 424 13.63 -13.06 -8.75
C TRP A 424 14.51 -13.80 -7.74
N LEU A 425 15.56 -13.18 -7.23
CA LEU A 425 16.39 -13.76 -6.17
C LEU A 425 15.58 -13.96 -4.88
N LEU A 426 14.75 -12.99 -4.50
CA LEU A 426 13.83 -13.13 -3.37
C LEU A 426 12.80 -14.24 -3.62
N SER A 427 12.28 -14.36 -4.84
CA SER A 427 11.37 -15.45 -5.20
C SER A 427 12.01 -16.81 -4.99
N ALA A 428 13.28 -16.98 -5.42
CA ALA A 428 14.01 -18.21 -5.19
C ALA A 428 14.26 -18.48 -3.69
N LEU A 429 14.68 -17.46 -2.94
CA LEU A 429 14.88 -17.55 -1.50
C LEU A 429 13.59 -17.99 -0.78
N TYR A 430 12.48 -17.31 -1.04
CA TYR A 430 11.20 -17.60 -0.39
C TYR A 430 10.57 -18.91 -0.86
N PHE A 431 10.87 -19.36 -2.07
CA PHE A 431 10.50 -20.70 -2.51
C PHE A 431 11.11 -21.78 -1.61
N PHE A 432 12.43 -21.70 -1.34
CA PHE A 432 13.09 -22.65 -0.43
C PHE A 432 12.56 -22.53 1.01
N CYS A 433 12.32 -21.31 1.50
CA CYS A 433 11.69 -21.10 2.81
C CYS A 433 10.30 -21.75 2.87
N ALA A 434 9.48 -21.57 1.83
CA ALA A 434 8.15 -22.16 1.75
C ALA A 434 8.20 -23.71 1.73
N LEU A 435 9.13 -24.30 0.99
CA LEU A 435 9.35 -25.77 1.00
C LEU A 435 9.67 -26.28 2.40
N ILE A 436 10.57 -25.59 3.11
CA ILE A 436 10.96 -25.98 4.48
C ILE A 436 9.77 -25.87 5.43
N THR A 437 9.04 -24.77 5.39
CA THR A 437 7.90 -24.54 6.29
C THR A 437 6.74 -25.50 6.02
N VAL A 438 6.41 -25.77 4.75
CA VAL A 438 5.38 -26.78 4.39
C VAL A 438 5.83 -28.17 4.85
N ARG A 439 7.10 -28.54 4.68
CA ARG A 439 7.63 -29.80 5.18
C ARG A 439 7.52 -29.94 6.70
N LEU A 440 7.79 -28.84 7.44
CA LEU A 440 7.67 -28.82 8.91
C LEU A 440 6.20 -28.93 9.37
N GLN A 441 5.26 -28.41 8.61
CA GLN A 441 3.82 -28.49 8.89
C GLN A 441 3.25 -29.88 8.59
N THR A 442 3.78 -30.57 7.59
CA THR A 442 3.28 -31.90 7.17
C THR A 442 3.94 -33.04 7.97
N ARG A 443 5.08 -32.83 8.65
CA ARG A 443 5.68 -33.86 9.52
C ARG A 443 4.70 -34.19 10.67
N PRO A 444 4.34 -35.49 10.88
CA PRO A 444 3.69 -35.90 12.10
C PRO A 444 4.63 -35.54 13.26
N ARG A 445 4.21 -34.66 14.16
CA ARG A 445 4.90 -34.51 15.44
C ARG A 445 4.72 -35.83 16.19
N GLU A 446 5.75 -36.65 16.22
CA GLU A 446 5.80 -37.78 17.16
C GLU A 446 5.55 -37.20 18.54
N LEU A 447 4.44 -37.63 19.13
CA LEU A 447 4.14 -37.34 20.53
C LEU A 447 5.32 -37.88 21.34
N LYS A 448 6.16 -36.97 21.84
CA LYS A 448 7.00 -37.31 23.00
C LYS A 448 6.01 -37.50 24.14
N ILE A 449 5.74 -38.81 24.42
CA ILE A 449 5.09 -39.27 25.63
C ILE A 449 5.99 -38.94 26.81
#